data_3139490d49edc96060dc2db3a8d57350
#
_entry.id   3139490d49edc96060dc2db3a8d57350
#
_cell.length_a   1.000
_cell.length_b   1.000
_cell.length_c   1.000
_cell.angle_alpha   90.00
_cell.angle_beta   90.00
_cell.angle_gamma   90.00
#
_symmetry.space_group_name_H-M   'P 1'
#
loop_
_entity.id
_entity.type
_entity.pdbx_description
1 polymer ?
#
loop_
_entity_poly.entity_id
_entity_poly.type
_entity_poly.pdbx_seq_one_letter_code
_entity_poly.pdbx_strand_id
1 'polypeptide(L)'
;MSMITRSDADALIETQVANEIFEGTIKKSKALQLFRRLPNATSDKTKLRVLDTLPVAYFVDESTDNGRKNLSKIAWDKKYINIAELAVIVPIKENVLNDSSIDIWAEVRPRVEEAFAKKIDNAMFFGVDKPTDWRAGLVPSVIAVGKEVNETGHLYSDINDVMTEVEESGYEVNGILGGVGLKGKFRMMTDTTGQPLNTTEIGSVRREFMDNGVWDKTKSTLIAGDFSQAVYQIRQDITYKVLTEAVIQDPTDGSILYNLAQDDMVALRVV
;
A
#
# COMPACT_ATOMS: atom_id res chain seq x y z
N MET A 1 18.54 -43.38 -4.23
CA MET A 1 18.66 -42.01 -3.69
C MET A 1 18.98 -41.12 -4.88
N SER A 2 18.04 -40.29 -5.30
CA SER A 2 18.31 -39.28 -6.32
C SER A 2 19.11 -38.16 -5.67
N MET A 3 20.29 -37.87 -6.17
CA MET A 3 21.03 -36.66 -5.78
C MET A 3 20.24 -35.44 -6.22
N ILE A 4 20.11 -34.47 -5.34
CA ILE A 4 19.62 -33.13 -5.66
C ILE A 4 20.61 -32.52 -6.67
N THR A 5 20.18 -32.18 -7.84
CA THR A 5 21.03 -31.56 -8.86
C THR A 5 21.24 -30.08 -8.53
N ARG A 6 22.31 -29.49 -9.07
CA ARG A 6 22.60 -28.05 -8.85
C ARG A 6 21.46 -27.15 -9.31
N SER A 7 20.77 -27.52 -10.40
CA SER A 7 19.59 -26.81 -10.89
C SER A 7 18.39 -26.86 -9.92
N ASP A 8 18.24 -27.95 -9.17
CA ASP A 8 17.16 -28.07 -8.17
C ASP A 8 17.47 -27.20 -6.94
N ALA A 9 18.76 -27.08 -6.58
CA ALA A 9 19.21 -26.19 -5.51
C ALA A 9 19.08 -24.71 -5.89
N ASP A 10 19.40 -24.35 -7.13
CA ASP A 10 19.28 -22.98 -7.64
C ASP A 10 17.82 -22.51 -7.62
N ALA A 11 16.87 -23.35 -8.03
CA ALA A 11 15.45 -23.03 -7.98
C ALA A 11 14.91 -22.83 -6.55
N LEU A 12 15.40 -23.61 -5.59
CA LEU A 12 15.07 -23.46 -4.17
C LEU A 12 15.61 -22.13 -3.60
N ILE A 13 16.84 -21.76 -3.96
CA ILE A 13 17.49 -20.53 -3.54
C ILE A 13 16.73 -19.31 -4.12
N GLU A 14 16.38 -19.34 -5.41
CA GLU A 14 15.59 -18.27 -6.05
C GLU A 14 14.26 -18.05 -5.34
N THR A 15 13.55 -19.11 -4.98
CA THR A 15 12.26 -19.02 -4.27
C THR A 15 12.43 -18.47 -2.85
N GLN A 16 13.47 -18.86 -2.14
CA GLN A 16 13.74 -18.36 -0.78
C GLN A 16 14.04 -16.86 -0.79
N VAL A 17 14.88 -16.39 -1.72
CA VAL A 17 15.23 -14.98 -1.86
C VAL A 17 13.99 -14.14 -2.24
N ALA A 18 13.14 -14.65 -3.12
CA ALA A 18 11.91 -13.99 -3.50
C ALA A 18 10.97 -13.80 -2.30
N ASN A 19 10.81 -14.82 -1.46
CA ASN A 19 10.00 -14.75 -0.25
C ASN A 19 10.56 -13.75 0.76
N GLU A 20 11.88 -13.70 0.96
CA GLU A 20 12.54 -12.73 1.84
C GLU A 20 12.29 -11.29 1.39
N ILE A 21 12.41 -11.00 0.08
CA ILE A 21 12.13 -9.68 -0.49
C ILE A 21 10.66 -9.31 -0.29
N PHE A 22 9.75 -10.24 -0.50
CA PHE A 22 8.32 -10.01 -0.32
C PHE A 22 7.96 -9.68 1.13
N GLU A 23 8.44 -10.48 2.08
CA GLU A 23 8.24 -10.21 3.51
C GLU A 23 8.87 -8.87 3.94
N GLY A 24 10.07 -8.56 3.44
CA GLY A 24 10.75 -7.30 3.68
C GLY A 24 9.96 -6.10 3.14
N THR A 25 9.36 -6.23 1.95
CA THR A 25 8.50 -5.21 1.34
C THR A 25 7.25 -4.97 2.19
N ILE A 26 6.58 -6.02 2.66
CA ILE A 26 5.41 -5.89 3.55
C ILE A 26 5.80 -5.15 4.84
N LYS A 27 6.93 -5.48 5.44
CA LYS A 27 7.40 -4.83 6.68
C LYS A 27 7.73 -3.35 6.49
N LYS A 28 8.11 -2.93 5.29
CA LYS A 28 8.49 -1.53 4.98
C LYS A 28 7.35 -0.69 4.41
N SER A 29 6.32 -1.31 3.80
CA SER A 29 5.16 -0.60 3.25
C SER A 29 4.06 -0.43 4.29
N LYS A 30 3.64 0.81 4.53
CA LYS A 30 2.52 1.11 5.43
C LYS A 30 1.17 0.75 4.83
N ALA A 31 1.02 0.86 3.51
CA ALA A 31 -0.20 0.44 2.84
C ALA A 31 -0.45 -1.07 3.03
N LEU A 32 0.57 -1.90 2.82
CA LEU A 32 0.45 -3.35 2.97
C LEU A 32 0.26 -3.80 4.43
N GLN A 33 0.71 -3.00 5.41
CA GLN A 33 0.51 -3.29 6.83
C GLN A 33 -0.88 -2.92 7.33
N LEU A 34 -1.46 -1.84 6.82
CA LEU A 34 -2.71 -1.27 7.30
C LEU A 34 -3.93 -1.84 6.55
N PHE A 35 -3.80 -2.06 5.25
CA PHE A 35 -4.90 -2.51 4.42
C PHE A 35 -5.11 -4.03 4.54
N ARG A 36 -6.34 -4.46 4.34
CA ARG A 36 -6.70 -5.87 4.42
C ARG A 36 -6.28 -6.62 3.14
N ARG A 37 -5.45 -7.65 3.30
CA ARG A 37 -5.10 -8.55 2.20
C ARG A 37 -6.27 -9.46 1.85
N LEU A 38 -6.62 -9.52 0.56
CA LEU A 38 -7.54 -10.52 0.02
C LEU A 38 -6.78 -11.77 -0.42
N PRO A 39 -7.46 -12.92 -0.61
CA PRO A 39 -6.85 -14.10 -1.21
C PRO A 39 -6.19 -13.79 -2.55
N ASN A 40 -5.16 -14.54 -2.91
CA ASN A 40 -4.42 -14.30 -4.15
C ASN A 40 -5.34 -14.30 -5.37
N ALA A 41 -5.10 -13.36 -6.29
CA ALA A 41 -5.88 -13.24 -7.52
C ALA A 41 -5.55 -14.39 -8.48
N THR A 42 -6.57 -14.94 -9.13
CA THR A 42 -6.40 -15.94 -10.18
C THR A 42 -6.42 -15.34 -11.59
N SER A 43 -6.76 -14.05 -11.70
CA SER A 43 -6.86 -13.31 -12.97
C SER A 43 -6.44 -11.86 -12.79
N ASP A 44 -6.18 -11.16 -13.92
CA ASP A 44 -5.76 -9.74 -13.92
C ASP A 44 -6.83 -8.78 -13.37
N LYS A 45 -8.09 -9.22 -13.37
CA LYS A 45 -9.20 -8.43 -12.83
C LYS A 45 -10.02 -9.27 -11.86
N THR A 46 -10.07 -8.84 -10.62
CA THR A 46 -10.94 -9.45 -9.61
C THR A 46 -12.16 -8.59 -9.39
N LYS A 47 -13.34 -9.21 -9.50
CA LYS A 47 -14.61 -8.54 -9.28
C LYS A 47 -15.00 -8.65 -7.81
N LEU A 48 -15.13 -7.52 -7.14
CA LEU A 48 -15.69 -7.42 -5.80
C LEU A 48 -17.17 -7.06 -5.90
N ARG A 49 -18.00 -7.79 -5.15
CA ARG A 49 -19.40 -7.42 -4.93
C ARG A 49 -19.47 -6.55 -3.68
N VAL A 50 -19.94 -5.33 -3.85
CA VAL A 50 -20.15 -4.38 -2.74
C VAL A 50 -21.65 -4.19 -2.60
N LEU A 51 -22.14 -4.27 -1.38
CA LEU A 51 -23.54 -3.99 -1.09
C LEU A 51 -23.75 -2.48 -1.26
N ASP A 52 -24.64 -2.12 -2.18
CA ASP A 52 -24.96 -0.73 -2.50
C ASP A 52 -26.15 -0.23 -1.69
N THR A 53 -27.20 -1.06 -1.62
CA THR A 53 -28.42 -0.71 -0.91
C THR A 53 -28.80 -1.80 0.09
N LEU A 54 -28.91 -1.43 1.36
CA LEU A 54 -29.38 -2.31 2.42
C LEU A 54 -30.91 -2.46 2.36
N PRO A 55 -31.46 -3.64 2.68
CA PRO A 55 -32.89 -3.78 2.86
C PRO A 55 -33.33 -2.97 4.08
N VAL A 56 -34.45 -2.31 3.94
CA VAL A 56 -35.09 -1.55 5.04
C VAL A 56 -36.12 -2.45 5.71
N ALA A 57 -36.03 -2.58 7.02
CA ALA A 57 -37.04 -3.27 7.83
C ALA A 57 -38.12 -2.28 8.25
N TYR A 58 -39.36 -2.74 8.24
CA TYR A 58 -40.51 -1.95 8.65
C TYR A 58 -41.26 -2.65 9.75
N PHE A 59 -41.76 -1.90 10.72
CA PHE A 59 -42.77 -2.39 11.63
C PHE A 59 -44.13 -2.45 10.89
N VAL A 60 -44.82 -3.57 11.02
CA VAL A 60 -46.13 -3.75 10.42
C VAL A 60 -47.18 -3.44 11.50
N ASP A 61 -48.03 -2.44 11.23
CA ASP A 61 -49.13 -2.04 12.09
C ASP A 61 -50.46 -2.35 11.39
N GLU A 62 -51.31 -3.14 12.03
CA GLU A 62 -52.63 -3.48 11.52
C GLU A 62 -53.52 -2.25 11.34
N SER A 63 -53.35 -1.22 12.17
CA SER A 63 -54.16 0.01 12.12
C SER A 63 -53.79 0.93 10.94
N THR A 64 -52.53 0.92 10.53
CA THR A 64 -52.02 1.84 9.49
C THR A 64 -51.86 1.16 8.15
N ASP A 65 -51.35 -0.10 8.11
CA ASP A 65 -50.95 -0.82 6.90
C ASP A 65 -51.85 -2.01 6.55
N ASN A 66 -52.96 -2.19 7.28
CA ASN A 66 -53.82 -3.39 7.15
C ASN A 66 -53.05 -4.72 7.22
N GLY A 67 -51.98 -4.77 8.03
CA GLY A 67 -51.12 -5.94 8.16
C GLY A 67 -50.26 -6.30 6.92
N ARG A 68 -50.18 -5.40 5.94
CA ARG A 68 -49.40 -5.61 4.72
C ARG A 68 -47.92 -5.33 4.96
N LYS A 69 -47.06 -6.21 4.41
CA LYS A 69 -45.60 -6.07 4.48
C LYS A 69 -45.07 -5.25 3.30
N ASN A 70 -44.26 -4.23 3.58
CA ASN A 70 -43.63 -3.42 2.55
C ASN A 70 -42.49 -4.18 1.91
N LEU A 71 -42.27 -3.94 0.59
CA LEU A 71 -41.19 -4.49 -0.17
C LEU A 71 -39.91 -3.70 0.06
N SER A 72 -38.80 -4.39 0.33
CA SER A 72 -37.49 -3.80 0.37
C SER A 72 -36.57 -4.42 -0.71
N LYS A 73 -35.69 -3.62 -1.27
CA LYS A 73 -34.78 -4.02 -2.34
C LYS A 73 -33.35 -4.05 -1.83
N ILE A 74 -32.61 -5.09 -2.23
CA ILE A 74 -31.16 -5.17 -2.08
C ILE A 74 -30.54 -4.89 -3.44
N ALA A 75 -29.57 -3.98 -3.50
CA ALA A 75 -28.76 -3.75 -4.69
C ALA A 75 -27.29 -4.04 -4.41
N TRP A 76 -26.62 -4.62 -5.40
CA TRP A 76 -25.19 -4.94 -5.37
C TRP A 76 -24.49 -4.16 -6.45
N ASP A 77 -23.43 -3.43 -6.08
CA ASP A 77 -22.51 -2.80 -7.01
C ASP A 77 -21.31 -3.72 -7.30
N LYS A 78 -20.67 -3.47 -8.41
CA LYS A 78 -19.51 -4.23 -8.88
C LYS A 78 -18.30 -3.32 -8.89
N LYS A 79 -17.34 -3.57 -7.99
CA LYS A 79 -16.05 -2.90 -8.01
C LYS A 79 -14.98 -3.88 -8.49
N TYR A 80 -13.98 -3.37 -9.20
CA TYR A 80 -12.91 -4.18 -9.76
C TYR A 80 -11.59 -3.81 -9.10
N ILE A 81 -10.79 -4.84 -8.80
CA ILE A 81 -9.37 -4.70 -8.49
C ILE A 81 -8.62 -5.10 -9.75
N ASN A 82 -7.83 -4.19 -10.30
CA ASN A 82 -6.97 -4.43 -11.44
C ASN A 82 -5.56 -4.71 -10.93
N ILE A 83 -4.97 -5.81 -11.37
CA ILE A 83 -3.60 -6.21 -11.03
C ILE A 83 -2.64 -5.47 -11.95
N ALA A 84 -1.53 -5.01 -11.42
CA ALA A 84 -0.46 -4.39 -12.17
C ALA A 84 0.88 -5.02 -11.77
N GLU A 85 1.78 -5.08 -12.72
CA GLU A 85 3.14 -5.58 -12.51
C GLU A 85 4.04 -4.46 -11.96
N LEU A 86 4.84 -4.80 -10.96
CA LEU A 86 5.86 -3.92 -10.40
C LEU A 86 7.21 -4.62 -10.55
N ALA A 87 8.12 -4.01 -11.31
CA ALA A 87 9.41 -4.60 -11.64
C ALA A 87 10.56 -3.65 -11.38
N VAL A 88 11.72 -4.21 -11.08
CA VAL A 88 13.01 -3.49 -11.04
C VAL A 88 14.10 -4.35 -11.67
N ILE A 89 14.99 -3.70 -12.41
CA ILE A 89 16.20 -4.32 -12.97
C ILE A 89 17.39 -3.53 -12.46
N VAL A 90 18.34 -4.21 -11.83
CA VAL A 90 19.57 -3.62 -11.28
C VAL A 90 20.77 -4.21 -12.04
N PRO A 91 21.37 -3.50 -13.01
CA PRO A 91 22.57 -3.96 -13.71
C PRO A 91 23.82 -3.70 -12.86
N ILE A 92 24.74 -4.65 -12.83
CA ILE A 92 26.02 -4.59 -12.11
C ILE A 92 27.11 -5.16 -13.00
N LYS A 93 28.28 -4.53 -13.04
CA LYS A 93 29.43 -5.06 -13.79
C LYS A 93 29.99 -6.30 -13.13
N GLU A 94 30.32 -7.31 -13.92
CA GLU A 94 30.80 -8.62 -13.43
C GLU A 94 32.14 -8.49 -12.68
N ASN A 95 33.05 -7.62 -13.10
CA ASN A 95 34.28 -7.35 -12.39
C ASN A 95 34.05 -6.82 -10.97
N VAL A 96 33.01 -5.98 -10.75
CA VAL A 96 32.65 -5.47 -9.41
C VAL A 96 32.15 -6.59 -8.52
N LEU A 97 31.40 -7.55 -9.08
CA LEU A 97 30.95 -8.73 -8.34
C LEU A 97 32.12 -9.63 -7.93
N ASN A 98 33.10 -9.82 -8.83
CA ASN A 98 34.25 -10.68 -8.60
C ASN A 98 35.29 -10.06 -7.66
N ASP A 99 35.49 -8.73 -7.73
CA ASP A 99 36.46 -8.01 -6.91
C ASP A 99 35.92 -7.61 -5.53
N SER A 100 34.62 -7.72 -5.32
CA SER A 100 33.99 -7.35 -4.06
C SER A 100 34.21 -8.42 -2.99
N SER A 101 34.73 -8.02 -1.85
CA SER A 101 34.79 -8.84 -0.63
C SER A 101 33.44 -8.94 0.08
N ILE A 102 32.42 -8.24 -0.39
CA ILE A 102 31.08 -8.15 0.19
C ILE A 102 30.08 -8.79 -0.78
N ASP A 103 29.11 -9.52 -0.24
CA ASP A 103 27.98 -10.01 -1.04
C ASP A 103 27.10 -8.84 -1.49
N ILE A 104 27.32 -8.36 -2.71
CA ILE A 104 26.60 -7.23 -3.31
C ILE A 104 25.10 -7.54 -3.38
N TRP A 105 24.72 -8.78 -3.61
CA TRP A 105 23.29 -9.17 -3.67
C TRP A 105 22.61 -9.03 -2.32
N ALA A 106 23.29 -9.35 -1.23
CA ALA A 106 22.78 -9.15 0.12
C ALA A 106 22.57 -7.67 0.44
N GLU A 107 23.38 -6.77 -0.13
CA GLU A 107 23.22 -5.32 0.03
C GLU A 107 22.10 -4.75 -0.87
N VAL A 108 21.92 -5.30 -2.07
CA VAL A 108 20.90 -4.85 -3.03
C VAL A 108 19.48 -5.22 -2.61
N ARG A 109 19.28 -6.40 -2.03
CA ARG A 109 17.94 -6.88 -1.62
C ARG A 109 17.17 -5.88 -0.75
N PRO A 110 17.68 -5.38 0.37
CA PRO A 110 16.94 -4.46 1.22
C PRO A 110 16.64 -3.12 0.54
N ARG A 111 17.41 -2.73 -0.48
CA ARG A 111 17.16 -1.52 -1.29
C ARG A 111 16.01 -1.75 -2.27
N VAL A 112 15.92 -2.94 -2.86
CA VAL A 112 14.79 -3.31 -3.72
C VAL A 112 13.49 -3.37 -2.91
N GLU A 113 13.51 -3.97 -1.72
CA GLU A 113 12.37 -3.99 -0.82
C GLU A 113 11.88 -2.58 -0.47
N GLU A 114 12.81 -1.68 -0.16
CA GLU A 114 12.50 -0.29 0.14
C GLU A 114 11.93 0.44 -1.08
N ALA A 115 12.48 0.21 -2.26
CA ALA A 115 12.00 0.82 -3.50
C ALA A 115 10.57 0.35 -3.84
N PHE A 116 10.27 -0.92 -3.68
CA PHE A 116 8.93 -1.48 -3.86
C PHE A 116 7.95 -0.91 -2.85
N ALA A 117 8.31 -0.90 -1.57
CA ALA A 117 7.47 -0.33 -0.51
C ALA A 117 7.15 1.15 -0.79
N LYS A 118 8.14 1.95 -1.15
CA LYS A 118 7.96 3.37 -1.52
C LYS A 118 7.01 3.55 -2.70
N LYS A 119 7.18 2.74 -3.76
CA LYS A 119 6.35 2.85 -4.96
C LYS A 119 4.91 2.47 -4.68
N ILE A 120 4.68 1.39 -3.92
CA ILE A 120 3.35 0.93 -3.51
C ILE A 120 2.67 1.99 -2.64
N ASP A 121 3.35 2.48 -1.61
CA ASP A 121 2.79 3.49 -0.70
C ASP A 121 2.44 4.78 -1.45
N ASN A 122 3.30 5.24 -2.36
CA ASN A 122 3.07 6.44 -3.16
C ASN A 122 1.86 6.29 -4.09
N ALA A 123 1.73 5.14 -4.74
CA ALA A 123 0.60 4.86 -5.62
C ALA A 123 -0.72 4.73 -4.84
N MET A 124 -0.72 4.03 -3.70
CA MET A 124 -1.94 3.76 -2.94
C MET A 124 -2.41 4.98 -2.14
N PHE A 125 -1.52 5.72 -1.48
CA PHE A 125 -1.93 6.88 -0.69
C PHE A 125 -2.08 8.14 -1.52
N PHE A 126 -1.12 8.47 -2.36
CA PHE A 126 -1.08 9.76 -3.06
C PHE A 126 -1.41 9.66 -4.55
N GLY A 127 -1.56 8.46 -5.11
CA GLY A 127 -1.86 8.23 -6.52
C GLY A 127 -0.74 8.66 -7.46
N VAL A 128 0.50 8.80 -6.96
CA VAL A 128 1.65 9.18 -7.77
C VAL A 128 2.18 7.97 -8.52
N ASP A 129 2.39 8.12 -9.83
CA ASP A 129 2.87 7.06 -10.74
C ASP A 129 2.08 5.73 -10.64
N LYS A 130 0.81 5.82 -10.29
CA LYS A 130 -0.05 4.66 -10.24
C LYS A 130 -0.35 4.14 -11.66
N PRO A 131 -0.61 2.84 -11.83
CA PRO A 131 -1.13 2.30 -13.08
C PRO A 131 -2.42 3.02 -13.51
N THR A 132 -2.60 3.20 -14.82
CA THR A 132 -3.75 3.95 -15.39
C THR A 132 -5.09 3.36 -14.94
N ASP A 133 -5.16 2.03 -14.88
CA ASP A 133 -6.38 1.29 -14.53
C ASP A 133 -6.68 1.25 -13.02
N TRP A 134 -5.78 1.76 -12.18
CA TRP A 134 -6.02 1.86 -10.76
C TRP A 134 -6.87 3.08 -10.43
N ARG A 135 -7.66 2.96 -9.38
CA ARG A 135 -8.39 4.09 -8.80
C ARG A 135 -7.44 5.21 -8.38
N ALA A 136 -7.98 6.40 -8.16
CA ALA A 136 -7.23 7.47 -7.53
C ALA A 136 -6.68 6.99 -6.17
N GLY A 137 -5.52 7.53 -5.76
CA GLY A 137 -4.97 7.27 -4.44
C GLY A 137 -5.94 7.68 -3.33
N LEU A 138 -5.67 7.23 -2.11
CA LEU A 138 -6.55 7.47 -0.96
C LEU A 138 -6.78 8.98 -0.74
N VAL A 139 -5.70 9.77 -0.65
CA VAL A 139 -5.78 11.23 -0.43
C VAL A 139 -6.55 11.94 -1.54
N PRO A 140 -6.22 11.78 -2.84
CA PRO A 140 -7.01 12.40 -3.90
C PRO A 140 -8.47 11.96 -3.92
N SER A 141 -8.77 10.73 -3.51
CA SER A 141 -10.15 10.23 -3.45
C SER A 141 -10.96 10.90 -2.34
N VAL A 142 -10.35 11.12 -1.17
CA VAL A 142 -10.98 11.79 -0.02
C VAL A 142 -11.25 13.26 -0.35
N ILE A 143 -10.26 13.95 -0.94
CA ILE A 143 -10.41 15.34 -1.40
C ILE A 143 -11.55 15.48 -2.42
N ALA A 144 -11.62 14.56 -3.40
CA ALA A 144 -12.67 14.60 -4.43
C ALA A 144 -14.10 14.41 -3.87
N VAL A 145 -14.24 13.80 -2.70
CA VAL A 145 -15.53 13.62 -2.00
C VAL A 145 -15.81 14.77 -1.01
N GLY A 146 -14.83 15.67 -0.79
CA GLY A 146 -14.97 16.80 0.14
C GLY A 146 -14.92 16.40 1.61
N LYS A 147 -14.26 15.28 1.93
CA LYS A 147 -14.05 14.78 3.30
C LYS A 147 -12.66 15.18 3.80
N GLU A 148 -12.27 16.40 3.57
CA GLU A 148 -11.02 16.99 4.04
C GLU A 148 -11.28 18.05 5.09
N VAL A 149 -10.42 18.13 6.08
CA VAL A 149 -10.43 19.16 7.13
C VAL A 149 -9.18 20.01 6.99
N ASN A 150 -9.34 21.33 6.97
CA ASN A 150 -8.21 22.24 6.89
C ASN A 150 -7.51 22.37 8.22
N GLU A 151 -6.17 22.40 8.21
CA GLU A 151 -5.35 22.60 9.43
C GLU A 151 -5.63 23.99 10.04
N THR A 152 -6.08 24.01 11.30
CA THR A 152 -6.35 25.24 12.03
C THR A 152 -5.18 25.73 12.88
N GLY A 153 -4.13 24.88 13.00
CA GLY A 153 -3.00 25.09 13.89
C GLY A 153 -3.16 24.47 15.28
N HIS A 154 -4.35 23.95 15.59
CA HIS A 154 -4.64 23.23 16.83
C HIS A 154 -4.78 21.74 16.55
N LEU A 155 -3.67 21.03 16.49
CA LEU A 155 -3.61 19.63 16.04
C LEU A 155 -4.60 18.70 16.75
N TYR A 156 -4.90 18.93 18.03
CA TYR A 156 -5.86 18.11 18.78
C TYR A 156 -7.28 18.28 18.21
N SER A 157 -7.71 19.51 17.97
CA SER A 157 -9.00 19.81 17.37
C SER A 157 -9.07 19.26 15.95
N ASP A 158 -8.02 19.52 15.15
CA ASP A 158 -7.96 19.06 13.76
C ASP A 158 -8.09 17.53 13.65
N ILE A 159 -7.43 16.78 14.56
CA ILE A 159 -7.56 15.31 14.60
C ILE A 159 -8.98 14.90 14.98
N ASN A 160 -9.57 15.55 15.98
CA ASN A 160 -10.93 15.25 16.41
C ASN A 160 -11.94 15.51 15.28
N ASP A 161 -11.79 16.62 14.57
CA ASP A 161 -12.67 16.99 13.46
C ASP A 161 -12.57 15.97 12.31
N VAL A 162 -11.35 15.52 11.96
CA VAL A 162 -11.14 14.47 10.96
C VAL A 162 -11.76 13.13 11.39
N MET A 163 -11.63 12.77 12.69
CA MET A 163 -12.25 11.56 13.22
C MET A 163 -13.77 11.65 13.17
N THR A 164 -14.33 12.79 13.57
CA THR A 164 -15.77 13.06 13.52
C THR A 164 -16.34 12.91 12.12
N GLU A 165 -15.65 13.40 11.08
CA GLU A 165 -16.05 13.25 9.68
C GLU A 165 -16.18 11.77 9.25
N VAL A 166 -15.32 10.90 9.78
CA VAL A 166 -15.37 9.46 9.52
C VAL A 166 -16.52 8.81 10.28
N GLU A 167 -16.69 9.17 11.55
CA GLU A 167 -17.71 8.62 12.46
C GLU A 167 -19.13 9.02 12.02
N GLU A 168 -19.32 10.26 11.56
CA GLU A 168 -20.59 10.72 10.95
C GLU A 168 -20.95 9.95 9.67
N SER A 169 -19.95 9.39 8.99
CA SER A 169 -20.14 8.48 7.85
C SER A 169 -20.51 7.05 8.27
N GLY A 170 -20.60 6.77 9.58
CA GLY A 170 -20.98 5.47 10.14
C GLY A 170 -19.82 4.47 10.26
N TYR A 171 -18.57 4.92 10.23
CA TYR A 171 -17.40 4.08 10.38
C TYR A 171 -16.61 4.47 11.62
N GLU A 172 -16.07 3.48 12.34
CA GLU A 172 -15.18 3.69 13.46
C GLU A 172 -13.74 3.94 12.97
N VAL A 173 -13.04 4.91 13.56
CA VAL A 173 -11.65 5.19 13.22
C VAL A 173 -10.75 4.17 13.91
N ASN A 174 -10.03 3.34 13.16
CA ASN A 174 -9.11 2.33 13.69
C ASN A 174 -7.63 2.74 13.59
N GLY A 175 -7.32 3.83 12.91
CA GLY A 175 -5.95 4.28 12.76
C GLY A 175 -5.79 5.72 12.29
N ILE A 176 -4.66 6.31 12.68
CA ILE A 176 -4.17 7.59 12.21
C ILE A 176 -2.80 7.36 11.57
N LEU A 177 -2.64 7.80 10.34
CA LEU A 177 -1.41 7.70 9.58
C LEU A 177 -0.86 9.10 9.26
N GLY A 178 0.43 9.29 9.40
CA GLY A 178 1.08 10.54 9.02
C GLY A 178 2.57 10.38 8.76
N GLY A 179 3.23 11.43 8.31
CA GLY A 179 4.68 11.42 8.16
C GLY A 179 5.40 11.47 9.50
N VAL A 180 6.69 11.08 9.52
CA VAL A 180 7.52 11.09 10.76
C VAL A 180 7.52 12.45 11.47
N GLY A 181 7.46 13.56 10.71
CA GLY A 181 7.39 14.91 11.28
C GLY A 181 6.18 15.17 12.17
N LEU A 182 5.09 14.41 11.98
CA LEU A 182 3.90 14.49 12.82
C LEU A 182 4.19 14.11 14.28
N LYS A 183 5.18 13.23 14.54
CA LYS A 183 5.64 12.90 15.89
C LYS A 183 6.06 14.13 16.69
N GLY A 184 6.69 15.10 16.02
CA GLY A 184 7.06 16.37 16.63
C GLY A 184 5.83 17.20 17.01
N LYS A 185 4.87 17.31 16.10
CA LYS A 185 3.60 18.02 16.36
C LYS A 185 2.84 17.38 17.54
N PHE A 186 2.78 16.05 17.63
CA PHE A 186 2.18 15.35 18.79
C PHE A 186 2.85 15.70 20.13
N ARG A 187 4.19 15.77 20.16
CA ARG A 187 4.91 16.14 21.40
C ARG A 187 4.70 17.58 21.83
N MET A 188 4.33 18.45 20.91
CA MET A 188 4.09 19.88 21.17
C MET A 188 2.62 20.20 21.47
N MET A 189 1.75 19.18 21.53
CA MET A 189 0.34 19.40 21.87
C MET A 189 0.21 19.82 23.31
N THR A 190 -0.49 20.93 23.52
CA THR A 190 -0.77 21.49 24.84
C THR A 190 -2.27 21.73 24.98
N ASP A 191 -2.76 21.75 26.22
CA ASP A 191 -4.10 22.21 26.54
C ASP A 191 -4.21 23.74 26.46
N THR A 192 -5.39 24.28 26.76
CA THR A 192 -5.65 25.73 26.78
C THR A 192 -4.86 26.46 27.84
N THR A 193 -4.27 25.75 28.82
CA THR A 193 -3.43 26.30 29.91
C THR A 193 -1.93 26.20 29.60
N GLY A 194 -1.56 25.60 28.45
CA GLY A 194 -0.18 25.40 28.03
C GLY A 194 0.49 24.17 28.63
N GLN A 195 -0.27 23.28 29.28
CA GLN A 195 0.27 22.02 29.79
C GLN A 195 0.33 20.97 28.67
N PRO A 196 1.39 20.15 28.59
CA PRO A 196 1.48 19.07 27.59
C PRO A 196 0.31 18.08 27.74
N LEU A 197 -0.39 17.83 26.63
CA LEU A 197 -1.43 16.81 26.59
C LEU A 197 -0.82 15.41 26.56
N ASN A 198 -1.43 14.50 27.33
CA ASN A 198 -1.08 13.09 27.22
C ASN A 198 -1.63 12.52 25.91
N THR A 199 -0.78 12.50 24.89
CA THR A 199 -1.16 12.07 23.54
C THR A 199 -1.48 10.58 23.44
N THR A 200 -1.28 9.79 24.50
CA THR A 200 -1.61 8.35 24.53
C THR A 200 -3.12 8.12 24.47
N GLU A 201 -3.91 9.11 24.85
CA GLU A 201 -5.36 9.00 25.02
C GLU A 201 -6.20 9.59 23.86
N ILE A 202 -5.58 10.00 22.75
CA ILE A 202 -6.37 10.46 21.60
C ILE A 202 -7.13 9.25 21.04
N GLY A 203 -8.35 9.04 21.55
CA GLY A 203 -9.31 8.06 21.06
C GLY A 203 -8.89 6.59 21.13
N SER A 204 -7.84 6.22 21.85
CA SER A 204 -7.25 4.85 21.86
C SER A 204 -6.91 4.32 20.45
N VAL A 205 -6.78 5.21 19.47
CA VAL A 205 -6.59 4.87 18.06
C VAL A 205 -5.11 4.61 17.77
N ARG A 206 -4.84 3.57 16.99
CA ARG A 206 -3.48 3.22 16.55
C ARG A 206 -2.87 4.34 15.72
N ARG A 207 -1.66 4.78 16.07
CA ARG A 207 -0.91 5.79 15.35
C ARG A 207 0.26 5.18 14.61
N GLU A 208 0.27 5.37 13.31
CA GLU A 208 1.32 4.90 12.44
C GLU A 208 2.03 6.07 11.76
N PHE A 209 3.33 5.92 11.55
CA PHE A 209 4.13 6.96 10.94
C PHE A 209 4.89 6.37 9.76
N MET A 210 4.78 7.05 8.63
CA MET A 210 5.48 6.68 7.41
C MET A 210 6.89 7.26 7.46
N ASP A 211 7.89 6.39 7.53
CA ASP A 211 9.30 6.73 7.67
C ASP A 211 10.13 6.54 6.40
N ASN A 212 9.51 6.02 5.34
CA ASN A 212 10.16 5.75 4.06
C ASN A 212 10.37 6.98 3.15
N GLY A 213 10.06 8.18 3.63
CA GLY A 213 10.23 9.43 2.89
C GLY A 213 9.18 9.71 1.81
N VAL A 214 8.14 8.90 1.70
CA VAL A 214 7.07 9.04 0.71
C VAL A 214 6.02 10.08 1.10
N TRP A 215 5.90 10.41 2.40
CA TRP A 215 4.86 11.29 2.89
C TRP A 215 4.94 12.71 2.30
N ASP A 216 3.93 13.09 1.53
CA ASP A 216 3.81 14.42 0.95
C ASP A 216 3.03 15.35 1.89
N LYS A 217 3.77 16.18 2.63
CA LYS A 217 3.20 17.14 3.59
C LYS A 217 2.38 18.24 2.92
N THR A 218 2.55 18.48 1.62
CA THR A 218 1.81 19.51 0.89
C THR A 218 0.40 19.05 0.57
N LYS A 219 0.18 17.73 0.50
CA LYS A 219 -1.12 17.12 0.20
C LYS A 219 -1.89 16.73 1.45
N SER A 220 -1.20 16.30 2.49
CA SER A 220 -1.86 15.90 3.73
C SER A 220 -0.90 15.95 4.92
N THR A 221 -1.37 16.44 6.06
CA THR A 221 -0.67 16.38 7.35
C THR A 221 -0.85 15.01 8.01
N LEU A 222 -2.07 14.49 7.97
CA LEU A 222 -2.43 13.16 8.48
C LEU A 222 -3.64 12.60 7.73
N ILE A 223 -3.87 11.31 7.86
CA ILE A 223 -5.05 10.59 7.41
C ILE A 223 -5.58 9.80 8.60
N ALA A 224 -6.87 9.92 8.90
CA ALA A 224 -7.54 9.06 9.87
C ALA A 224 -8.69 8.31 9.19
N GLY A 225 -8.98 7.09 9.66
CA GLY A 225 -10.08 6.32 9.12
C GLY A 225 -10.05 4.85 9.51
N ASP A 226 -10.99 4.11 8.94
CA ASP A 226 -11.01 2.65 9.02
C ASP A 226 -10.21 2.03 7.87
N PHE A 227 -8.93 1.80 8.10
CA PHE A 227 -8.04 1.18 7.11
C PHE A 227 -8.39 -0.27 6.76
N SER A 228 -9.23 -0.95 7.56
CA SER A 228 -9.68 -2.30 7.26
C SER A 228 -10.62 -2.37 6.06
N GLN A 229 -11.26 -1.24 5.70
CA GLN A 229 -12.09 -1.13 4.51
C GLN A 229 -11.28 -1.03 3.22
N ALA A 230 -10.03 -0.56 3.32
CA ALA A 230 -9.10 -0.59 2.20
C ALA A 230 -8.58 -2.01 1.99
N VAL A 231 -8.64 -2.50 0.75
CA VAL A 231 -8.25 -3.86 0.42
C VAL A 231 -7.22 -3.87 -0.71
N TYR A 232 -6.29 -4.83 -0.63
CA TYR A 232 -5.35 -5.10 -1.70
C TYR A 232 -5.30 -6.58 -2.02
N GLN A 233 -4.82 -6.90 -3.22
CA GLN A 233 -4.71 -8.27 -3.70
C GLN A 233 -3.41 -8.46 -4.45
N ILE A 234 -2.81 -9.62 -4.28
CA ILE A 234 -1.59 -10.04 -4.97
C ILE A 234 -1.96 -11.23 -5.83
N ARG A 235 -1.47 -11.27 -7.07
CA ARG A 235 -1.70 -12.38 -7.99
C ARG A 235 -0.58 -13.41 -7.92
N GLN A 236 0.65 -12.92 -7.96
CA GLN A 236 1.85 -13.74 -7.98
C GLN A 236 2.85 -13.15 -6.99
N ASP A 237 3.53 -14.00 -6.26
CA ASP A 237 4.62 -13.59 -5.41
C ASP A 237 5.81 -13.12 -6.26
N ILE A 238 6.71 -12.39 -5.63
CA ILE A 238 7.91 -11.84 -6.29
C ILE A 238 8.69 -12.95 -6.97
N THR A 239 9.08 -12.71 -8.22
CA THR A 239 10.03 -13.56 -8.94
C THR A 239 11.39 -12.87 -9.00
N TYR A 240 12.42 -13.62 -8.67
CA TYR A 240 13.81 -13.18 -8.66
C TYR A 240 14.58 -13.94 -9.74
N LYS A 241 15.26 -13.21 -10.62
CA LYS A 241 16.07 -13.83 -11.67
C LYS A 241 17.36 -13.03 -11.92
N VAL A 242 18.48 -13.73 -11.98
CA VAL A 242 19.75 -13.18 -12.43
C VAL A 242 19.86 -13.37 -13.95
N LEU A 243 20.09 -12.28 -14.64
CA LEU A 243 20.24 -12.21 -16.10
C LEU A 243 21.71 -12.00 -16.44
N THR A 244 22.26 -12.85 -17.27
CA THR A 244 23.64 -12.77 -17.77
C THR A 244 23.70 -12.41 -19.26
N GLU A 245 22.68 -12.80 -20.01
CA GLU A 245 22.60 -12.63 -21.46
C GLU A 245 21.28 -11.93 -21.84
N ALA A 246 21.19 -10.63 -21.56
CA ALA A 246 20.01 -9.85 -21.88
C ALA A 246 20.38 -8.47 -22.40
N VAL A 247 19.48 -7.87 -23.18
CA VAL A 247 19.57 -6.47 -23.62
C VAL A 247 18.55 -5.67 -22.81
N ILE A 248 19.04 -4.61 -22.15
CA ILE A 248 18.20 -3.68 -21.38
C ILE A 248 17.97 -2.46 -22.25
N GLN A 249 16.69 -2.16 -22.51
CA GLN A 249 16.26 -1.04 -23.33
C GLN A 249 15.62 0.06 -22.47
N ASP A 250 15.72 1.30 -22.92
CA ASP A 250 14.97 2.41 -22.33
C ASP A 250 13.47 2.22 -22.58
N PRO A 251 12.62 2.27 -21.54
CA PRO A 251 11.18 2.11 -21.70
C PRO A 251 10.51 3.25 -22.47
N THR A 252 11.19 4.39 -22.66
CA THR A 252 10.64 5.59 -23.31
C THR A 252 10.78 5.54 -24.81
N ASP A 253 11.96 5.21 -25.32
CA ASP A 253 12.31 5.27 -26.75
C ASP A 253 12.77 3.93 -27.34
N GLY A 254 12.94 2.91 -26.49
CA GLY A 254 13.39 1.57 -26.89
C GLY A 254 14.89 1.51 -27.26
N SER A 255 15.68 2.56 -27.00
CA SER A 255 17.12 2.54 -27.21
C SER A 255 17.80 1.53 -26.28
N ILE A 256 18.88 0.90 -26.77
CA ILE A 256 19.64 -0.05 -25.98
C ILE A 256 20.48 0.74 -24.97
N LEU A 257 20.19 0.52 -23.67
CA LEU A 257 20.97 1.10 -22.57
C LEU A 257 22.18 0.22 -22.23
N TYR A 258 21.97 -1.10 -22.14
CA TYR A 258 23.02 -2.06 -21.83
C TYR A 258 22.80 -3.36 -22.61
N ASN A 259 23.90 -3.90 -23.14
CA ASN A 259 23.94 -5.27 -23.65
C ASN A 259 24.80 -6.09 -22.68
N LEU A 260 24.16 -6.84 -21.78
CA LEU A 260 24.84 -7.50 -20.66
C LEU A 260 26.02 -8.36 -21.12
N ALA A 261 25.87 -9.09 -22.23
CA ALA A 261 26.91 -9.97 -22.75
C ALA A 261 28.09 -9.19 -23.38
N GLN A 262 27.86 -8.00 -23.96
CA GLN A 262 28.92 -7.20 -24.57
C GLN A 262 29.62 -6.26 -23.58
N ASP A 263 28.88 -5.87 -22.52
CA ASP A 263 29.35 -4.90 -21.53
C ASP A 263 29.92 -5.60 -20.27
N ASP A 264 30.04 -6.93 -20.28
CA ASP A 264 30.46 -7.76 -19.14
C ASP A 264 29.67 -7.43 -17.87
N MET A 265 28.34 -7.47 -17.97
CA MET A 265 27.41 -7.12 -16.91
C MET A 265 26.46 -8.26 -16.57
N VAL A 266 26.03 -8.26 -15.32
CA VAL A 266 24.97 -9.12 -14.81
C VAL A 266 23.84 -8.22 -14.28
N ALA A 267 22.60 -8.57 -14.52
CA ALA A 267 21.48 -7.81 -14.00
C ALA A 267 20.57 -8.66 -13.09
N LEU A 268 20.16 -8.07 -12.00
CA LEU A 268 19.12 -8.62 -11.13
C LEU A 268 17.77 -8.10 -11.60
N ARG A 269 16.88 -9.01 -11.99
CA ARG A 269 15.48 -8.71 -12.28
C ARG A 269 14.62 -9.21 -11.13
N VAL A 270 13.82 -8.32 -10.57
CA VAL A 270 12.80 -8.62 -9.55
C VAL A 270 11.45 -8.10 -10.06
N VAL A 271 10.44 -8.96 -10.04
CA VAL A 271 9.09 -8.65 -10.54
C VAL A 271 8.06 -9.12 -9.55
#